data_d322bc1dabebb56f14b351e98cb826c0
#
_entry.id   d322bc1dabebb56f14b351e98cb826c0
#
_cell.length_a   1.000
_cell.length_b   1.000
_cell.length_c   1.000
_cell.angle_alpha   90.00
_cell.angle_beta   90.00
_cell.angle_gamma   90.00
#
_symmetry.space_group_name_H-M   'P 1'
#
loop_
_entity.id
_entity.type
_entity.pdbx_description
1 polymer ?
#
loop_
_entity_poly.entity_id
_entity_poly.type
_entity_poly.pdbx_seq_one_letter_code
_entity_poly.pdbx_strand_id
1 'polypeptide(L)'
;MSRSRCLGAVLTECTARDGGGRSASIPFDLVVEIKNEPGALARVAAAISDAGVNLAAATCIGTADQVELHILVPHAEAAKHALAISQVGVSREREVIVVDVEDRPGVLADLTRRVAQAGIDLDLVYVATRNRLVFGAADLAGLKAALEPS
;
A
#
# COMPACT_ATOMS: atom_id res chain seq x y z
N MET A 1 3.57 32.45 -22.94
CA MET A 1 2.85 31.19 -23.26
C MET A 1 3.23 30.14 -22.23
N SER A 2 2.44 30.03 -21.19
CA SER A 2 2.62 29.06 -20.10
C SER A 2 2.01 27.73 -20.52
N ARG A 3 2.83 26.71 -20.73
CA ARG A 3 2.34 25.33 -20.90
C ARG A 3 2.16 24.72 -19.53
N SER A 4 0.94 24.74 -19.03
CA SER A 4 0.52 23.89 -17.90
C SER A 4 0.70 22.44 -18.32
N ARG A 5 1.76 21.80 -17.79
CA ARG A 5 1.90 20.35 -17.89
C ARG A 5 0.95 19.74 -16.85
N CYS A 6 -0.10 19.12 -17.35
CA CYS A 6 -0.99 18.28 -16.52
C CYS A 6 -0.15 17.19 -15.84
N LEU A 7 -0.17 17.18 -14.50
CA LEU A 7 0.36 16.09 -13.70
C LEU A 7 -0.53 14.87 -13.92
N GLY A 8 -0.06 13.91 -14.68
CA GLY A 8 -0.72 12.62 -14.82
C GLY A 8 -0.41 11.71 -13.62
N ALA A 9 -1.12 11.87 -12.51
CA ALA A 9 -1.20 10.81 -11.53
C ALA A 9 -2.27 9.83 -12.01
N VAL A 10 -1.91 8.61 -12.29
CA VAL A 10 -2.84 7.56 -12.72
C VAL A 10 -3.11 6.66 -11.51
N LEU A 11 -4.38 6.52 -11.16
CA LEU A 11 -4.78 5.52 -10.19
C LEU A 11 -4.55 4.14 -10.81
N THR A 12 -3.58 3.41 -10.29
CA THR A 12 -3.31 2.07 -10.77
C THR A 12 -3.99 1.06 -9.86
N GLU A 13 -4.92 0.36 -10.43
CA GLU A 13 -5.30 -0.95 -9.90
C GLU A 13 -4.06 -1.84 -9.96
N CYS A 14 -3.71 -2.45 -8.86
CA CYS A 14 -2.54 -3.32 -8.74
C CYS A 14 -2.79 -4.59 -9.58
N THR A 15 -2.66 -4.47 -10.90
CA THR A 15 -2.81 -5.60 -11.79
C THR A 15 -1.50 -6.38 -11.86
N ALA A 16 -1.50 -7.59 -11.30
CA ALA A 16 -0.54 -8.59 -11.71
C ALA A 16 -0.74 -8.85 -13.22
N ARG A 17 0.31 -8.69 -14.02
CA ARG A 17 0.30 -9.14 -15.42
C ARG A 17 0.40 -10.66 -15.43
N ASP A 18 -0.75 -11.31 -15.32
CA ASP A 18 -0.92 -12.68 -15.77
C ASP A 18 -2.11 -12.70 -16.74
N GLY A 19 -1.89 -13.32 -17.90
CA GLY A 19 -2.85 -13.31 -18.98
C GLY A 19 -4.19 -13.95 -18.62
N GLY A 20 -5.26 -13.19 -18.75
CA GLY A 20 -6.61 -13.69 -18.77
C GLY A 20 -7.49 -13.20 -17.63
N GLY A 21 -8.32 -12.19 -17.87
CA GLY A 21 -9.44 -11.80 -17.03
C GLY A 21 -9.10 -10.69 -16.03
N ARG A 22 -9.46 -9.45 -16.37
CA ARG A 22 -9.33 -8.28 -15.51
C ARG A 22 -10.35 -8.36 -14.37
N SER A 23 -9.98 -8.96 -13.27
CA SER A 23 -10.58 -8.64 -11.99
C SER A 23 -9.73 -7.48 -11.41
N ALA A 24 -10.29 -6.31 -11.33
CA ALA A 24 -9.69 -5.19 -10.62
C ALA A 24 -9.62 -5.57 -9.15
N SER A 25 -8.47 -6.07 -8.71
CA SER A 25 -8.28 -6.38 -7.30
C SER A 25 -8.03 -5.09 -6.54
N ILE A 26 -8.91 -4.76 -5.61
CA ILE A 26 -8.70 -3.66 -4.67
C ILE A 26 -7.45 -4.00 -3.85
N PRO A 27 -6.46 -3.11 -3.80
CA PRO A 27 -5.26 -3.37 -3.01
C PRO A 27 -5.57 -3.29 -1.52
N PHE A 28 -4.98 -4.22 -0.77
CA PHE A 28 -5.12 -4.29 0.68
C PHE A 28 -3.80 -4.05 1.38
N ASP A 29 -3.88 -3.29 2.46
CA ASP A 29 -2.83 -3.17 3.46
C ASP A 29 -3.13 -4.19 4.57
N LEU A 30 -2.21 -5.13 4.76
CA LEU A 30 -2.26 -6.09 5.86
C LEU A 30 -1.30 -5.66 6.95
N VAL A 31 -1.77 -5.63 8.17
CA VAL A 31 -0.95 -5.29 9.35
C VAL A 31 -0.64 -6.56 10.13
N VAL A 32 0.63 -6.76 10.37
CA VAL A 32 1.16 -7.88 11.13
C VAL A 32 1.94 -7.34 12.33
N GLU A 33 1.62 -7.81 13.51
CA GLU A 33 2.37 -7.49 14.73
C GLU A 33 3.33 -8.62 15.05
N ILE A 34 4.60 -8.30 15.10
CA ILE A 34 5.67 -9.25 15.40
C ILE A 34 6.55 -8.75 16.52
N LYS A 35 7.21 -9.66 17.24
CA LYS A 35 8.21 -9.28 18.23
C LYS A 35 9.39 -8.60 17.56
N ASN A 36 9.93 -7.57 18.22
CA ASN A 36 11.15 -6.91 17.74
C ASN A 36 12.38 -7.75 18.09
N GLU A 37 12.66 -8.76 17.28
CA GLU A 37 13.78 -9.67 17.45
C GLU A 37 14.47 -9.96 16.11
N PRO A 38 15.76 -10.27 16.09
CA PRO A 38 16.46 -10.63 14.86
C PRO A 38 15.76 -11.78 14.11
N GLY A 39 15.55 -11.62 12.82
CA GLY A 39 14.94 -12.62 11.96
C GLY A 39 13.40 -12.61 11.90
N ALA A 40 12.71 -11.87 12.75
CA ALA A 40 11.25 -11.83 12.74
C ALA A 40 10.69 -11.35 11.40
N LEU A 41 11.19 -10.24 10.86
CA LEU A 41 10.81 -9.73 9.55
C LEU A 41 11.17 -10.70 8.43
N ALA A 42 12.33 -11.35 8.53
CA ALA A 42 12.77 -12.33 7.54
C ALA A 42 11.81 -13.54 7.45
N ARG A 43 11.30 -14.02 8.59
CA ARG A 43 10.29 -15.10 8.63
C ARG A 43 9.00 -14.70 7.91
N VAL A 44 8.51 -13.49 8.14
CA VAL A 44 7.29 -12.98 7.46
C VAL A 44 7.52 -12.86 5.96
N ALA A 45 8.62 -12.26 5.55
CA ALA A 45 8.96 -12.11 4.13
C ALA A 45 9.11 -13.46 3.42
N ALA A 46 9.75 -14.44 4.07
CA ALA A 46 9.91 -15.79 3.54
C ALA A 46 8.54 -16.49 3.38
N ALA A 47 7.67 -16.43 4.38
CA ALA A 47 6.35 -17.03 4.33
C ALA A 47 5.53 -16.55 3.12
N ILE A 48 5.56 -15.25 2.85
CA ILE A 48 4.84 -14.65 1.72
C ILE A 48 5.51 -15.02 0.39
N SER A 49 6.83 -14.98 0.34
CA SER A 49 7.61 -15.35 -0.85
C SER A 49 7.41 -16.82 -1.23
N ASP A 50 7.41 -17.73 -0.26
CA ASP A 50 7.25 -19.17 -0.48
C ASP A 50 5.85 -19.50 -1.03
N ALA A 51 4.85 -18.67 -0.74
CA ALA A 51 3.51 -18.76 -1.33
C ALA A 51 3.42 -18.14 -2.74
N GLY A 52 4.52 -17.63 -3.29
CA GLY A 52 4.52 -16.97 -4.60
C GLY A 52 3.85 -15.60 -4.62
N VAL A 53 3.62 -14.99 -3.46
CA VAL A 53 2.99 -13.67 -3.35
C VAL A 53 4.08 -12.60 -3.37
N ASN A 54 3.93 -11.63 -4.26
CA ASN A 54 4.84 -10.49 -4.33
C ASN A 54 4.45 -9.40 -3.31
N LEU A 55 5.41 -8.97 -2.50
CA LEU A 55 5.27 -7.79 -1.65
C LEU A 55 5.42 -6.54 -2.52
N ALA A 56 4.32 -5.84 -2.73
CA ALA A 56 4.31 -4.59 -3.48
C ALA A 56 4.84 -3.40 -2.67
N ALA A 57 4.71 -3.46 -1.36
CA ALA A 57 5.34 -2.53 -0.42
C ALA A 57 5.40 -3.16 0.98
N ALA A 58 6.29 -2.64 1.81
CA ALA A 58 6.35 -2.94 3.22
C ALA A 58 6.82 -1.71 4.00
N THR A 59 6.19 -1.46 5.15
CA THR A 59 6.61 -0.45 6.11
C THR A 59 6.63 -1.07 7.49
N CYS A 60 7.74 -0.93 8.18
CA CYS A 60 7.99 -1.55 9.47
C CYS A 60 8.25 -0.46 10.50
N ILE A 61 7.39 -0.36 11.50
CA ILE A 61 7.51 0.62 12.58
C ILE A 61 7.64 -0.14 13.88
N GLY A 62 8.81 0.00 14.52
CA GLY A 62 9.13 -0.71 15.75
C GLY A 62 9.11 0.19 16.96
N THR A 63 8.69 -0.40 18.08
CA THR A 63 8.97 0.03 19.44
C THR A 63 10.00 -0.92 20.06
N ALA A 64 10.32 -0.75 21.35
CA ALA A 64 11.33 -1.59 22.00
C ALA A 64 11.01 -3.10 21.89
N ASP A 65 9.74 -3.47 22.03
CA ASP A 65 9.32 -4.87 22.19
C ASP A 65 8.55 -5.43 20.99
N GLN A 66 7.89 -4.57 20.21
CA GLN A 66 7.02 -4.97 19.11
C GLN A 66 7.26 -4.15 17.85
N VAL A 67 6.92 -4.76 16.73
CA VAL A 67 6.99 -4.15 15.41
C VAL A 67 5.64 -4.31 14.74
N GLU A 68 5.10 -3.20 14.26
CA GLU A 68 3.95 -3.18 13.37
C GLU A 68 4.48 -3.15 11.93
N LEU A 69 4.16 -4.20 11.19
CA LEU A 69 4.56 -4.35 9.79
C LEU A 69 3.33 -4.19 8.90
N HIS A 70 3.33 -3.16 8.08
CA HIS A 70 2.36 -2.97 7.01
C HIS A 70 2.87 -3.59 5.72
N ILE A 71 2.07 -4.39 5.06
CA ILE A 71 2.41 -5.01 3.78
C ILE A 71 1.30 -4.78 2.76
N LEU A 72 1.69 -4.32 1.58
CA LEU A 72 0.80 -4.16 0.45
C LEU A 72 0.88 -5.40 -0.44
N VAL A 73 -0.24 -6.09 -0.61
CA VAL A 73 -0.33 -7.29 -1.43
C VAL A 73 -1.48 -7.19 -2.44
N PRO A 74 -1.27 -7.71 -3.67
CA PRO A 74 -2.34 -7.74 -4.68
C PRO A 74 -3.41 -8.79 -4.37
N HIS A 75 -3.07 -9.82 -3.58
CA HIS A 75 -3.94 -10.95 -3.24
C HIS A 75 -3.93 -11.20 -1.73
N ALA A 76 -4.82 -10.50 -1.01
CA ALA A 76 -4.87 -10.55 0.45
C ALA A 76 -5.10 -11.97 0.99
N GLU A 77 -6.00 -12.74 0.37
CA GLU A 77 -6.32 -14.11 0.84
C GLU A 77 -5.12 -15.06 0.76
N ALA A 78 -4.35 -15.02 -0.34
CA ALA A 78 -3.15 -15.85 -0.49
C ALA A 78 -2.08 -15.46 0.55
N ALA A 79 -1.90 -14.16 0.78
CA ALA A 79 -0.96 -13.67 1.78
C ALA A 79 -1.38 -14.05 3.21
N LYS A 80 -2.66 -13.88 3.55
CA LYS A 80 -3.19 -14.28 4.86
C LYS A 80 -3.03 -15.78 5.11
N HIS A 81 -3.30 -16.61 4.09
CA HIS A 81 -3.13 -18.04 4.19
C HIS A 81 -1.67 -18.44 4.45
N ALA A 82 -0.75 -17.85 3.70
CA ALA A 82 0.70 -18.06 3.89
C ALA A 82 1.18 -17.67 5.29
N LEU A 83 0.73 -16.52 5.78
CA LEU A 83 1.06 -16.05 7.12
C LEU A 83 0.48 -16.98 8.20
N ALA A 84 -0.75 -17.46 8.04
CA ALA A 84 -1.37 -18.39 8.96
C ALA A 84 -0.62 -19.73 9.07
N ILE A 85 -0.14 -20.28 7.94
CA ILE A 85 0.70 -21.49 7.93
C ILE A 85 1.98 -21.27 8.75
N SER A 86 2.57 -20.08 8.66
CA SER A 86 3.77 -19.70 9.40
C SER A 86 3.48 -19.21 10.83
N GLN A 87 2.26 -19.38 11.31
CA GLN A 87 1.81 -18.94 12.64
C GLN A 87 1.96 -17.43 12.88
N VAL A 88 1.86 -16.64 11.83
CA VAL A 88 1.88 -15.18 11.88
C VAL A 88 0.46 -14.67 11.69
N GLY A 89 -0.08 -14.02 12.72
CA GLY A 89 -1.44 -13.45 12.67
C GLY A 89 -1.48 -12.11 11.96
N VAL A 90 -2.49 -11.91 11.11
CA VAL A 90 -2.83 -10.58 10.59
C VAL A 90 -3.72 -9.88 11.61
N SER A 91 -3.26 -8.76 12.17
CA SER A 91 -4.00 -8.01 13.19
C SER A 91 -5.05 -7.08 12.58
N ARG A 92 -4.79 -6.54 11.40
CA ARG A 92 -5.71 -5.66 10.66
C ARG A 92 -5.58 -5.89 9.15
N GLU A 93 -6.68 -5.68 8.47
CA GLU A 93 -6.77 -5.66 7.01
C GLU A 93 -7.62 -4.46 6.60
N ARG A 94 -7.17 -3.69 5.62
CA ARG A 94 -7.92 -2.54 5.13
C ARG A 94 -7.68 -2.28 3.64
N GLU A 95 -8.69 -1.76 2.99
CA GLU A 95 -8.55 -1.24 1.64
C GLU A 95 -7.73 0.05 1.66
N VAL A 96 -6.92 0.25 0.62
CA VAL A 96 -6.08 1.44 0.44
C VAL A 96 -6.15 1.94 -1.00
N ILE A 97 -5.81 3.21 -1.21
CA ILE A 97 -5.66 3.78 -2.54
C ILE A 97 -4.18 3.77 -2.91
N VAL A 98 -3.87 3.22 -4.07
CA VAL A 98 -2.51 3.19 -4.63
C VAL A 98 -2.46 4.09 -5.86
N VAL A 99 -1.51 5.03 -5.87
CA VAL A 99 -1.35 6.02 -6.93
C VAL A 99 0.03 5.86 -7.56
N ASP A 100 0.08 5.71 -8.88
CA ASP A 100 1.33 5.80 -9.63
C ASP A 100 1.75 7.27 -9.71
N VAL A 101 3.02 7.51 -9.45
CA VAL A 101 3.57 8.86 -9.41
C VAL A 101 4.89 8.94 -10.18
N GLU A 102 5.22 10.14 -10.64
CA GLU A 102 6.56 10.43 -11.13
C GLU A 102 7.54 10.55 -9.96
N ASP A 103 8.73 10.00 -10.10
CA ASP A 103 9.81 10.17 -9.12
C ASP A 103 10.43 11.55 -9.28
N ARG A 104 9.82 12.55 -8.63
CA ARG A 104 10.27 13.92 -8.60
C ARG A 104 9.96 14.61 -7.27
N PRO A 105 10.73 15.62 -6.90
CA PRO A 105 10.44 16.43 -5.71
C PRO A 105 9.04 17.05 -5.77
N GLY A 106 8.33 17.02 -4.63
CA GLY A 106 7.05 17.70 -4.44
C GLY A 106 5.80 16.86 -4.75
N VAL A 107 5.91 15.69 -5.38
CA VAL A 107 4.74 14.85 -5.71
C VAL A 107 3.89 14.53 -4.50
N LEU A 108 4.50 14.06 -3.42
CA LEU A 108 3.77 13.76 -2.19
C LEU A 108 3.11 15.00 -1.61
N ALA A 109 3.80 16.16 -1.63
CA ALA A 109 3.25 17.41 -1.15
C ALA A 109 2.05 17.88 -1.97
N ASP A 110 2.09 17.71 -3.29
CA ASP A 110 0.97 18.07 -4.16
C ASP A 110 -0.26 17.19 -3.90
N LEU A 111 -0.06 15.88 -3.77
CA LEU A 111 -1.16 14.93 -3.50
C LEU A 111 -1.77 15.14 -2.11
N THR A 112 -0.93 15.27 -1.08
CA THR A 112 -1.42 15.50 0.29
C THR A 112 -2.12 16.85 0.45
N ARG A 113 -1.69 17.88 -0.29
CA ARG A 113 -2.40 19.18 -0.33
C ARG A 113 -3.80 19.04 -0.92
N ARG A 114 -3.97 18.26 -2.01
CA ARG A 114 -5.29 18.00 -2.60
C ARG A 114 -6.21 17.26 -1.63
N VAL A 115 -5.67 16.26 -0.93
CA VAL A 115 -6.42 15.53 0.11
C VAL A 115 -6.84 16.47 1.25
N ALA A 116 -5.92 17.33 1.71
CA ALA A 116 -6.23 18.33 2.75
C ALA A 116 -7.29 19.34 2.31
N GLN A 117 -7.26 19.79 1.05
CA GLN A 117 -8.28 20.69 0.48
C GLN A 117 -9.66 20.03 0.40
N ALA A 118 -9.71 18.71 0.26
CA ALA A 118 -10.94 17.92 0.31
C ALA A 118 -11.43 17.66 1.75
N GLY A 119 -10.68 18.11 2.77
CA GLY A 119 -11.03 17.93 4.18
C GLY A 119 -10.89 16.49 4.68
N ILE A 120 -10.01 15.70 4.10
CA ILE A 120 -9.82 14.28 4.42
C ILE A 120 -8.57 14.11 5.28
N ASP A 121 -8.74 13.43 6.41
CA ASP A 121 -7.64 13.04 7.28
C ASP A 121 -6.99 11.75 6.77
N LEU A 122 -5.68 11.80 6.57
CA LEU A 122 -4.87 10.62 6.23
C LEU A 122 -4.37 9.95 7.50
N ASP A 123 -4.59 8.67 7.61
CA ASP A 123 -4.09 7.85 8.72
C ASP A 123 -3.00 6.87 8.31
N LEU A 124 -2.77 6.71 7.01
CA LEU A 124 -1.72 5.85 6.46
C LEU A 124 -1.16 6.45 5.16
N VAL A 125 0.15 6.59 5.10
CA VAL A 125 0.86 6.94 3.86
C VAL A 125 2.22 6.25 3.85
N TYR A 126 2.53 5.54 2.77
CA TYR A 126 3.87 5.00 2.54
C TYR A 126 4.17 4.80 1.06
N VAL A 127 5.45 4.58 0.76
CA VAL A 127 5.95 4.40 -0.60
C VAL A 127 5.92 2.91 -0.97
N ALA A 128 5.45 2.60 -2.16
CA ALA A 128 5.46 1.27 -2.74
C ALA A 128 6.46 1.17 -3.90
N THR A 129 6.76 -0.05 -4.31
CA THR A 129 7.59 -0.31 -5.49
C THR A 129 7.01 0.32 -6.75
N ARG A 130 7.86 0.60 -7.75
CA ARG A 130 7.50 1.18 -9.04
C ARG A 130 6.91 2.59 -8.94
N ASN A 131 7.50 3.43 -8.09
CA ASN A 131 7.08 4.83 -7.92
C ASN A 131 5.59 4.97 -7.61
N ARG A 132 5.11 4.23 -6.62
CA ARG A 132 3.73 4.31 -6.16
C ARG A 132 3.66 4.82 -4.74
N LEU A 133 2.58 5.52 -4.44
CA LEU A 133 2.22 5.96 -3.10
C LEU A 133 0.96 5.24 -2.65
N VAL A 134 0.94 4.81 -1.41
CA VAL A 134 -0.19 4.17 -0.77
C VAL A 134 -0.81 5.14 0.23
N PHE A 135 -2.11 5.30 0.16
CA PHE A 135 -2.88 6.18 1.03
C PHE A 135 -4.02 5.43 1.70
N GLY A 136 -4.22 5.68 2.97
CA GLY A 136 -5.35 5.20 3.74
C GLY A 136 -6.05 6.34 4.47
N ALA A 137 -7.37 6.26 4.56
CA ALA A 137 -8.23 7.17 5.30
C ALA A 137 -9.51 6.45 5.70
N ALA A 138 -10.23 6.99 6.68
CA ALA A 138 -11.55 6.49 7.05
C ALA A 138 -12.58 6.70 5.93
N ASP A 139 -12.50 7.84 5.21
CA ASP A 139 -13.29 8.12 4.01
C ASP A 139 -12.51 7.74 2.75
N LEU A 140 -12.56 6.46 2.40
CA LEU A 140 -11.84 5.93 1.23
C LEU A 140 -12.42 6.45 -0.10
N ALA A 141 -13.73 6.67 -0.18
CA ALA A 141 -14.39 7.18 -1.38
C ALA A 141 -13.99 8.64 -1.66
N GLY A 142 -14.03 9.48 -0.64
CA GLY A 142 -13.57 10.87 -0.73
C GLY A 142 -12.08 10.96 -1.04
N LEU A 143 -11.26 10.10 -0.42
CA LEU A 143 -9.83 10.01 -0.69
C LEU A 143 -9.56 9.66 -2.16
N LYS A 144 -10.27 8.68 -2.70
CA LYS A 144 -10.16 8.28 -4.11
C LYS A 144 -10.47 9.47 -5.02
N ALA A 145 -11.59 10.13 -4.79
CA ALA A 145 -12.00 11.30 -5.57
C ALA A 145 -10.97 12.45 -5.50
N ALA A 146 -10.38 12.70 -4.33
CA ALA A 146 -9.35 13.72 -4.15
C ALA A 146 -8.03 13.41 -4.87
N LEU A 147 -7.71 12.13 -5.03
CA LEU A 147 -6.47 11.69 -5.68
C LEU A 147 -6.61 11.48 -7.20
N GLU A 148 -7.83 11.39 -7.73
CA GLU A 148 -8.06 11.31 -9.17
C GLU A 148 -7.55 12.58 -9.89
N PRO A 149 -6.91 12.45 -11.06
CA PRO A 149 -6.51 13.60 -11.84
C PRO A 149 -7.75 14.40 -12.31
N SER A 150 -7.68 15.71 -12.15
CA SER A 150 -8.70 16.66 -12.63
C SER A 150 -8.62 16.82 -14.13
#